data_fcaa91612bb475445fe991565aed653e
#
_entry.id   fcaa91612bb475445fe991565aed653e
#
_cell.length_a   1.000
_cell.length_b   1.000
_cell.length_c   1.000
_cell.angle_alpha   90.00
_cell.angle_beta   90.00
_cell.angle_gamma   90.00
#
_symmetry.space_group_name_H-M   'P 1'
#
loop_
_entity.id
_entity.type
_entity.pdbx_description
1 polymer ?
#
loop_
_entity_poly.entity_id
_entity_poly.type
_entity_poly.pdbx_seq_one_letter_code
_entity_poly.pdbx_strand_id
1 'polypeptide(L)'
;METIAKYPFKFYTRLTLPQLTGIYALNLKELLDGIKKSDDSIIYYHTHHYLIQHHYVVPDAPNDFAHWIIHTLGEKLLGEEISSIDMFNYNTMNDYKLELIKKLTAFISKDSKTRRVEMNERFNFMKAVTFVMSADKEAYTLREFNDILKNITIFSIYYHFFESHFRLSSGFDDFSVWIKDELRLPDLAAKIANLDPYSVTMDKLKEQIINYTEKYL
;
A
#
# COMPACT_ATOMS: atom_id res chain seq x y z
N MET A 1 6.52 14.55 -33.13
CA MET A 1 7.82 14.51 -32.44
C MET A 1 7.59 13.95 -31.06
N GLU A 2 8.37 12.99 -30.67
CA GLU A 2 8.32 12.45 -29.31
C GLU A 2 8.82 13.49 -28.30
N THR A 3 8.09 13.69 -27.19
CA THR A 3 8.51 14.65 -26.16
C THR A 3 9.67 14.04 -25.36
N ILE A 4 10.75 14.79 -25.23
CA ILE A 4 11.90 14.41 -24.40
C ILE A 4 11.83 15.19 -23.09
N ALA A 5 11.82 14.48 -21.99
CA ALA A 5 11.79 15.05 -20.64
C ALA A 5 13.08 15.82 -20.35
N LYS A 6 12.98 16.94 -19.64
CA LYS A 6 14.12 17.66 -19.13
C LYS A 6 14.82 16.88 -18.01
N TYR A 7 14.02 16.27 -17.14
CA TYR A 7 14.48 15.42 -16.04
C TYR A 7 13.99 14.00 -16.25
N PRO A 8 14.89 12.99 -16.27
CA PRO A 8 14.49 11.62 -16.51
C PRO A 8 13.65 11.06 -15.34
N PHE A 9 12.77 10.11 -15.67
CA PHE A 9 12.20 9.27 -14.64
C PHE A 9 13.24 8.26 -14.18
N LYS A 10 13.58 8.29 -12.88
CA LYS A 10 14.54 7.36 -12.27
C LYS A 10 13.77 6.25 -11.56
N PHE A 11 14.04 5.01 -11.98
CA PHE A 11 13.39 3.86 -11.39
C PHE A 11 14.13 3.42 -10.13
N TYR A 12 13.34 3.25 -9.06
CA TYR A 12 13.80 2.69 -7.80
C TYR A 12 13.03 1.39 -7.52
N THR A 13 13.63 0.55 -6.72
CA THR A 13 12.99 -0.64 -6.17
C THR A 13 13.17 -0.66 -4.67
N ARG A 14 12.43 -1.52 -4.00
CA ARG A 14 12.51 -1.66 -2.56
C ARG A 14 12.65 -3.11 -2.14
N LEU A 15 13.34 -3.32 -1.04
CA LEU A 15 13.37 -4.56 -0.28
C LEU A 15 12.86 -4.26 1.13
N THR A 16 11.86 -5.01 1.58
CA THR A 16 11.36 -4.93 2.95
C THR A 16 11.64 -6.24 3.68
N LEU A 17 12.32 -6.13 4.81
CA LEU A 17 12.57 -7.24 5.71
C LEU A 17 11.59 -7.18 6.90
N PRO A 18 10.83 -8.25 7.16
CA PRO A 18 9.97 -8.32 8.33
C PRO A 18 10.81 -8.53 9.61
N GLN A 19 10.51 -7.76 10.63
CA GLN A 19 11.13 -7.91 11.94
C GLN A 19 10.06 -8.14 13.01
N LEU A 20 10.22 -9.19 13.81
CA LEU A 20 9.38 -9.43 14.98
C LEU A 20 9.64 -8.36 16.04
N THR A 21 8.57 -7.76 16.55
CA THR A 21 8.67 -6.77 17.65
C THR A 21 8.61 -7.40 19.05
N GLY A 22 8.14 -8.65 19.15
CA GLY A 22 7.82 -9.30 20.42
C GLY A 22 6.46 -8.86 21.00
N ILE A 23 5.78 -7.90 20.40
CA ILE A 23 4.44 -7.47 20.79
C ILE A 23 3.41 -8.36 20.11
N TYR A 24 2.38 -8.79 20.82
CA TYR A 24 1.28 -9.58 20.28
C TYR A 24 -0.06 -9.22 20.92
N ALA A 25 -1.16 -9.62 20.29
CA ALA A 25 -2.51 -9.48 20.81
C ALA A 25 -3.28 -10.80 20.70
N LEU A 26 -4.10 -11.07 21.73
CA LEU A 26 -4.98 -12.25 21.82
C LEU A 26 -6.48 -11.87 21.79
N ASN A 27 -6.79 -10.58 21.77
CA ASN A 27 -8.14 -10.02 21.73
C ASN A 27 -8.11 -8.57 21.21
N LEU A 28 -9.30 -8.00 20.94
CA LEU A 28 -9.40 -6.63 20.39
C LEU A 28 -8.82 -5.54 21.31
N LYS A 29 -8.87 -5.71 22.63
CA LYS A 29 -8.30 -4.71 23.56
C LYS A 29 -6.78 -4.70 23.46
N GLU A 30 -6.17 -5.87 23.44
CA GLU A 30 -4.72 -6.02 23.27
C GLU A 30 -4.28 -5.55 21.88
N LEU A 31 -5.10 -5.80 20.82
CA LEU A 31 -4.85 -5.28 19.48
C LEU A 31 -4.86 -3.76 19.47
N LEU A 32 -5.89 -3.14 20.04
CA LEU A 32 -5.99 -1.68 20.16
C LEU A 32 -4.80 -1.07 20.91
N ASP A 33 -4.40 -1.69 22.02
CA ASP A 33 -3.26 -1.23 22.83
C ASP A 33 -1.93 -1.38 22.08
N GLY A 34 -1.79 -2.47 21.31
CA GLY A 34 -0.64 -2.69 20.42
C GLY A 34 -0.58 -1.63 19.33
N ILE A 35 -1.69 -1.36 18.63
CA ILE A 35 -1.77 -0.31 17.59
C ILE A 35 -1.41 1.06 18.18
N LYS A 36 -1.93 1.44 19.36
CA LYS A 36 -1.61 2.72 20.00
C LYS A 36 -0.11 2.90 20.24
N LYS A 37 0.59 1.83 20.64
CA LYS A 37 2.03 1.82 20.94
C LYS A 37 2.92 1.65 19.70
N SER A 38 2.36 1.22 18.57
CA SER A 38 3.08 0.97 17.33
C SER A 38 3.60 2.26 16.70
N ASP A 39 4.81 2.21 16.18
CA ASP A 39 5.33 3.22 15.26
C ASP A 39 4.76 3.02 13.83
N ASP A 40 5.00 3.99 12.95
CA ASP A 40 4.49 3.98 11.58
C ASP A 40 4.98 2.76 10.78
N SER A 41 6.18 2.25 11.04
CA SER A 41 6.73 1.10 10.33
C SER A 41 6.02 -0.21 10.64
N ILE A 42 5.40 -0.32 11.83
CA ILE A 42 4.56 -1.44 12.23
C ILE A 42 3.20 -1.34 11.53
N ILE A 43 2.58 -0.15 11.58
CA ILE A 43 1.29 0.07 10.88
C ILE A 43 1.46 -0.17 9.39
N TYR A 44 2.54 0.37 8.79
CA TYR A 44 2.89 0.16 7.40
C TYR A 44 3.02 -1.34 7.05
N TYR A 45 3.67 -2.14 7.88
CA TYR A 45 3.82 -3.57 7.64
C TYR A 45 2.47 -4.28 7.51
N HIS A 46 1.56 -4.04 8.46
CA HIS A 46 0.26 -4.71 8.51
C HIS A 46 -0.79 -4.15 7.55
N THR A 47 -0.46 -3.10 6.81
CA THR A 47 -1.33 -2.47 5.83
C THR A 47 -0.72 -2.52 4.43
N HIS A 48 0.19 -1.63 4.13
CA HIS A 48 0.78 -1.47 2.80
C HIS A 48 1.65 -2.66 2.38
N HIS A 49 2.48 -3.17 3.30
CA HIS A 49 3.32 -4.32 2.98
C HIS A 49 2.49 -5.60 2.81
N TYR A 50 1.35 -5.71 3.48
CA TYR A 50 0.40 -6.81 3.30
C TYR A 50 -0.07 -6.92 1.84
N LEU A 51 -0.36 -5.81 1.18
CA LEU A 51 -0.79 -5.82 -0.23
C LEU A 51 0.27 -6.41 -1.16
N ILE A 52 1.54 -6.09 -0.94
CA ILE A 52 2.61 -6.64 -1.77
C ILE A 52 2.91 -8.11 -1.48
N GLN A 53 2.69 -8.56 -0.26
CA GLN A 53 2.81 -9.99 0.08
C GLN A 53 1.74 -10.84 -0.61
N HIS A 54 0.56 -10.26 -0.86
CA HIS A 54 -0.57 -10.92 -1.50
C HIS A 54 -0.76 -10.51 -2.98
N HIS A 55 0.31 -10.10 -3.66
CA HIS A 55 0.26 -9.56 -5.02
C HIS A 55 -0.25 -10.54 -6.10
N TYR A 56 -0.28 -11.84 -5.81
CA TYR A 56 -0.77 -12.87 -6.75
C TYR A 56 -2.30 -13.03 -6.76
N VAL A 57 -2.97 -12.62 -5.69
CA VAL A 57 -4.42 -12.68 -5.54
C VAL A 57 -4.93 -11.40 -4.93
N VAL A 58 -6.16 -11.01 -5.26
CA VAL A 58 -6.84 -9.93 -4.56
C VAL A 58 -7.27 -10.49 -3.20
N PRO A 59 -6.73 -9.98 -2.08
CA PRO A 59 -7.09 -10.49 -0.78
C PRO A 59 -8.53 -10.12 -0.42
N ASP A 60 -9.21 -10.96 0.34
CA ASP A 60 -10.55 -10.72 0.87
C ASP A 60 -10.60 -9.64 1.96
N ALA A 61 -9.45 -9.31 2.54
CA ALA A 61 -9.25 -8.17 3.43
C ALA A 61 -8.01 -7.37 2.97
N PRO A 62 -8.05 -6.03 2.94
CA PRO A 62 -6.95 -5.20 2.41
C PRO A 62 -5.78 -5.03 3.36
N ASN A 63 -5.87 -5.55 4.59
CA ASN A 63 -4.83 -5.43 5.61
C ASN A 63 -4.90 -6.57 6.64
N ASP A 64 -3.78 -6.85 7.32
CA ASP A 64 -3.67 -7.88 8.36
C ASP A 64 -4.63 -7.69 9.53
N PHE A 65 -4.91 -6.45 9.92
CA PHE A 65 -5.80 -6.17 11.04
C PHE A 65 -7.21 -6.65 10.73
N ALA A 66 -7.74 -6.27 9.57
CA ALA A 66 -9.06 -6.71 9.13
C ALA A 66 -9.11 -8.22 8.95
N HIS A 67 -8.10 -8.82 8.32
CA HIS A 67 -8.00 -10.25 8.13
C HIS A 67 -8.08 -11.01 9.46
N TRP A 68 -7.26 -10.63 10.45
CA TRP A 68 -7.26 -11.28 11.76
C TRP A 68 -8.58 -11.09 12.52
N ILE A 69 -9.17 -9.90 12.45
CA ILE A 69 -10.48 -9.60 13.08
C ILE A 69 -11.59 -10.47 12.47
N ILE A 70 -11.62 -10.62 11.15
CA ILE A 70 -12.64 -11.43 10.45
C ILE A 70 -12.43 -12.93 10.72
N HIS A 71 -11.23 -13.44 10.41
CA HIS A 71 -11.01 -14.88 10.31
C HIS A 71 -10.65 -15.52 11.64
N THR A 72 -9.98 -14.78 12.52
CA THR A 72 -9.55 -15.33 13.80
C THR A 72 -10.48 -14.96 14.95
N LEU A 73 -10.88 -13.69 15.05
CA LEU A 73 -11.80 -13.26 16.11
C LEU A 73 -13.28 -13.54 15.75
N GLY A 74 -13.62 -13.64 14.45
CA GLY A 74 -14.98 -13.84 13.98
C GLY A 74 -15.85 -12.58 13.98
N GLU A 75 -15.25 -11.41 14.20
CA GLU A 75 -15.93 -10.11 14.27
C GLU A 75 -16.09 -9.50 12.87
N LYS A 76 -16.96 -10.10 12.04
CA LYS A 76 -17.12 -9.76 10.62
C LYS A 76 -17.44 -8.28 10.39
N LEU A 77 -18.43 -7.74 11.11
CA LEU A 77 -18.84 -6.34 10.93
C LEU A 77 -17.70 -5.35 11.21
N LEU A 78 -16.95 -5.59 12.30
CA LEU A 78 -15.78 -4.77 12.60
C LEU A 78 -14.70 -4.93 11.55
N GLY A 79 -14.44 -6.16 11.11
CA GLY A 79 -13.45 -6.41 10.07
C GLY A 79 -13.79 -5.72 8.75
N GLU A 80 -15.07 -5.72 8.35
CA GLU A 80 -15.55 -4.97 7.18
C GLU A 80 -15.40 -3.44 7.37
N GLU A 81 -15.69 -2.92 8.57
CA GLU A 81 -15.45 -1.51 8.90
C GLU A 81 -13.96 -1.14 8.82
N ILE A 82 -13.06 -2.01 9.28
CA ILE A 82 -11.61 -1.81 9.18
C ILE A 82 -11.14 -1.95 7.72
N SER A 83 -11.69 -2.91 6.96
CA SER A 83 -11.40 -3.09 5.53
C SER A 83 -11.82 -1.87 4.69
N SER A 84 -12.87 -1.17 5.08
CA SER A 84 -13.37 0.00 4.38
C SER A 84 -12.54 1.28 4.56
N ILE A 85 -11.50 1.24 5.40
CA ILE A 85 -10.59 2.37 5.57
C ILE A 85 -9.67 2.42 4.36
N ASP A 86 -9.96 3.33 3.44
CA ASP A 86 -9.12 3.55 2.27
C ASP A 86 -7.83 4.27 2.67
N MET A 87 -6.71 3.58 2.49
CA MET A 87 -5.39 4.09 2.87
C MET A 87 -4.99 5.34 2.07
N PHE A 88 -5.49 5.52 0.84
CA PHE A 88 -5.17 6.68 0.00
C PHE A 88 -5.88 7.97 0.44
N ASN A 89 -6.88 7.88 1.31
CA ASN A 89 -7.55 9.05 1.86
C ASN A 89 -6.75 9.72 2.99
N TYR A 90 -5.59 9.18 3.36
CA TYR A 90 -4.76 9.69 4.46
C TYR A 90 -3.38 10.09 3.96
N ASN A 91 -2.95 11.30 4.33
CA ASN A 91 -1.65 11.83 3.93
C ASN A 91 -0.48 11.27 4.76
N THR A 92 -0.77 10.77 5.96
CA THR A 92 0.25 10.19 6.84
C THR A 92 -0.19 8.86 7.42
N MET A 93 0.79 8.03 7.75
CA MET A 93 0.56 6.75 8.43
C MET A 93 -0.10 6.95 9.80
N ASN A 94 0.22 8.07 10.47
CA ASN A 94 -0.38 8.43 11.75
C ASN A 94 -1.87 8.73 11.62
N ASP A 95 -2.32 9.42 10.57
CA ASP A 95 -3.74 9.73 10.36
C ASP A 95 -4.55 8.45 10.12
N TYR A 96 -4.01 7.54 9.31
CA TYR A 96 -4.59 6.21 9.11
C TYR A 96 -4.68 5.42 10.44
N LYS A 97 -3.60 5.42 11.23
CA LYS A 97 -3.55 4.80 12.56
C LYS A 97 -4.61 5.35 13.50
N LEU A 98 -4.83 6.66 13.50
CA LEU A 98 -5.85 7.31 14.33
C LEU A 98 -7.27 6.86 13.95
N GLU A 99 -7.56 6.66 12.67
CA GLU A 99 -8.87 6.14 12.23
C GLU A 99 -9.06 4.68 12.65
N LEU A 100 -8.01 3.83 12.55
CA LEU A 100 -8.03 2.47 13.11
C LEU A 100 -8.37 2.48 14.60
N ILE A 101 -7.68 3.31 15.38
CA ILE A 101 -7.89 3.45 16.83
C ILE A 101 -9.33 3.87 17.12
N LYS A 102 -9.86 4.84 16.39
CA LYS A 102 -11.22 5.37 16.55
C LYS A 102 -12.26 4.26 16.33
N LYS A 103 -12.18 3.52 15.21
CA LYS A 103 -13.13 2.43 14.90
C LYS A 103 -13.07 1.30 15.93
N LEU A 104 -11.86 0.85 16.29
CA LEU A 104 -11.68 -0.19 17.32
C LEU A 104 -12.21 0.27 18.68
N THR A 105 -11.94 1.52 19.07
CA THR A 105 -12.44 2.06 20.36
C THR A 105 -13.97 2.13 20.38
N ALA A 106 -14.58 2.60 19.29
CA ALA A 106 -16.04 2.69 19.18
C ALA A 106 -16.70 1.32 19.29
N PHE A 107 -16.12 0.29 18.66
CA PHE A 107 -16.62 -1.07 18.73
C PHE A 107 -16.51 -1.65 20.15
N ILE A 108 -15.32 -1.58 20.75
CA ILE A 108 -15.05 -2.11 22.11
C ILE A 108 -15.91 -1.43 23.17
N SER A 109 -16.27 -0.15 22.99
CA SER A 109 -17.14 0.57 23.94
C SER A 109 -18.58 0.09 23.90
N LYS A 110 -19.06 -0.45 22.76
CA LYS A 110 -20.43 -0.98 22.60
C LYS A 110 -20.55 -2.43 23.10
N ASP A 111 -19.50 -3.23 22.86
CA ASP A 111 -19.46 -4.62 23.28
C ASP A 111 -18.18 -4.94 24.06
N SER A 112 -18.32 -5.11 25.38
CA SER A 112 -17.19 -5.43 26.27
C SER A 112 -16.77 -6.90 26.21
N LYS A 113 -17.56 -7.78 25.58
CA LYS A 113 -17.29 -9.23 25.48
C LYS A 113 -16.44 -9.51 24.24
N THR A 114 -15.15 -9.15 24.28
CA THR A 114 -14.21 -9.50 23.22
C THR A 114 -13.75 -10.94 23.36
N ARG A 115 -13.86 -11.73 22.28
CA ARG A 115 -13.30 -13.08 22.19
C ARG A 115 -11.78 -12.99 22.43
N ARG A 116 -11.27 -13.96 23.22
CA ARG A 116 -9.84 -14.20 23.39
C ARG A 116 -9.47 -15.46 22.62
N VAL A 117 -8.40 -15.39 21.83
CA VAL A 117 -7.90 -16.53 21.06
C VAL A 117 -6.74 -17.21 21.77
N GLU A 118 -6.39 -18.40 21.29
CA GLU A 118 -5.25 -19.15 21.80
C GLU A 118 -3.91 -18.54 21.30
N MET A 119 -2.78 -18.90 21.96
CA MET A 119 -1.47 -18.35 21.69
C MET A 119 -0.99 -18.59 20.25
N ASN A 120 -1.39 -19.69 19.62
CA ASN A 120 -1.07 -20.02 18.22
C ASN A 120 -1.86 -19.21 17.19
N GLU A 121 -2.96 -18.57 17.62
CA GLU A 121 -3.82 -17.71 16.77
C GLU A 121 -3.59 -16.21 17.04
N ARG A 122 -2.58 -15.86 17.86
CA ARG A 122 -2.29 -14.47 18.24
C ARG A 122 -1.96 -13.62 17.02
N PHE A 123 -2.30 -12.35 17.10
CA PHE A 123 -1.77 -11.34 16.19
C PHE A 123 -0.35 -10.94 16.63
N ASN A 124 0.64 -11.13 15.77
CA ASN A 124 2.01 -10.68 16.04
C ASN A 124 2.26 -9.34 15.35
N PHE A 125 2.69 -8.35 16.12
CA PHE A 125 3.09 -7.07 15.53
C PHE A 125 4.47 -7.20 14.89
N MET A 126 4.51 -6.98 13.59
CA MET A 126 5.72 -7.02 12.77
C MET A 126 6.11 -5.61 12.35
N LYS A 127 7.40 -5.38 12.20
CA LYS A 127 7.96 -4.12 11.74
C LYS A 127 8.55 -4.28 10.35
N ALA A 128 8.32 -3.30 9.48
CA ALA A 128 8.96 -3.22 8.17
C ALA A 128 10.31 -2.49 8.28
N VAL A 129 11.40 -3.19 7.94
CA VAL A 129 12.70 -2.57 7.70
C VAL A 129 12.90 -2.49 6.19
N THR A 130 12.80 -1.28 5.63
CA THR A 130 12.78 -1.06 4.18
C THR A 130 14.08 -0.44 3.69
N PHE A 131 14.63 -1.01 2.62
CA PHE A 131 15.77 -0.51 1.87
C PHE A 131 15.30 -0.10 0.47
N VAL A 132 15.55 1.16 0.10
CA VAL A 132 15.27 1.68 -1.24
C VAL A 132 16.57 1.68 -2.04
N MET A 133 16.54 1.14 -3.25
CA MET A 133 17.70 0.98 -4.13
C MET A 133 17.38 1.51 -5.52
N SER A 134 18.36 2.12 -6.19
CA SER A 134 18.26 2.43 -7.62
C SER A 134 18.09 1.12 -8.41
N ALA A 135 17.22 1.15 -9.41
CA ALA A 135 17.13 0.07 -10.40
C ALA A 135 18.12 0.27 -11.57
N ASP A 136 18.93 1.34 -11.52
CA ASP A 136 19.88 1.78 -12.57
C ASP A 136 19.23 1.86 -13.95
N LYS A 137 17.99 2.34 -13.97
CA LYS A 137 17.18 2.58 -15.16
C LYS A 137 16.64 4.02 -15.11
N GLU A 138 16.78 4.72 -16.25
CA GLU A 138 16.26 6.08 -16.43
C GLU A 138 15.52 6.17 -17.76
N ALA A 139 14.42 6.94 -17.80
CA ALA A 139 13.64 7.19 -19.00
C ALA A 139 13.52 8.69 -19.25
N TYR A 140 13.83 9.13 -20.46
CA TYR A 140 13.65 10.51 -20.95
C TYR A 140 12.43 10.64 -21.86
N THR A 141 11.92 9.52 -22.39
CA THR A 141 10.79 9.48 -23.30
C THR A 141 9.74 8.51 -22.81
N LEU A 142 8.49 8.64 -23.32
CA LEU A 142 7.42 7.71 -22.99
C LEU A 142 7.74 6.29 -23.46
N ARG A 143 8.43 6.17 -24.60
CA ARG A 143 8.86 4.88 -25.16
C ARG A 143 9.85 4.17 -24.24
N GLU A 144 10.90 4.86 -23.83
CA GLU A 144 11.88 4.32 -22.87
C GLU A 144 11.20 3.93 -21.54
N PHE A 145 10.28 4.78 -21.05
CA PHE A 145 9.52 4.51 -19.85
C PHE A 145 8.71 3.22 -19.97
N ASN A 146 7.96 3.05 -21.07
CA ASN A 146 7.18 1.85 -21.33
C ASN A 146 8.06 0.59 -21.45
N ASP A 147 9.18 0.68 -22.18
CA ASP A 147 10.10 -0.45 -22.37
C ASP A 147 10.75 -0.87 -21.04
N ILE A 148 11.05 0.08 -20.17
CA ILE A 148 11.56 -0.21 -18.83
C ILE A 148 10.45 -0.84 -17.97
N LEU A 149 9.22 -0.30 -17.99
CA LEU A 149 8.08 -0.87 -17.24
C LEU A 149 7.88 -2.35 -17.53
N LYS A 150 8.02 -2.80 -18.76
CA LYS A 150 7.87 -4.22 -19.15
C LYS A 150 8.83 -5.13 -18.37
N ASN A 151 10.01 -4.61 -18.02
CA ASN A 151 11.12 -5.39 -17.48
C ASN A 151 11.42 -5.17 -15.99
N ILE A 152 10.83 -4.15 -15.35
CA ILE A 152 11.03 -3.91 -13.91
C ILE A 152 10.17 -4.84 -13.06
N THR A 153 10.61 -5.01 -11.81
CA THR A 153 9.91 -5.84 -10.84
C THR A 153 8.63 -5.15 -10.32
N ILE A 154 7.68 -5.93 -9.82
CA ILE A 154 6.48 -5.41 -9.15
C ILE A 154 6.83 -4.57 -7.92
N PHE A 155 7.99 -4.80 -7.28
CA PHE A 155 8.46 -3.99 -6.14
C PHE A 155 8.79 -2.56 -6.55
N SER A 156 9.23 -2.35 -7.81
CA SER A 156 9.42 -1.01 -8.37
C SER A 156 8.07 -0.32 -8.66
N ILE A 157 7.10 -1.07 -9.22
CA ILE A 157 5.73 -0.57 -9.41
C ILE A 157 5.14 -0.17 -8.06
N TYR A 158 5.26 -1.03 -7.05
CA TYR A 158 4.77 -0.76 -5.71
C TYR A 158 5.39 0.51 -5.13
N TYR A 159 6.71 0.68 -5.22
CA TYR A 159 7.43 1.85 -4.71
C TYR A 159 6.94 3.15 -5.36
N HIS A 160 6.81 3.17 -6.69
CA HIS A 160 6.46 4.38 -7.43
C HIS A 160 4.96 4.67 -7.49
N PHE A 161 4.12 3.65 -7.39
CA PHE A 161 2.67 3.81 -7.46
C PHE A 161 2.02 3.94 -6.08
N PHE A 162 2.33 3.04 -5.15
CA PHE A 162 1.69 3.05 -3.83
C PHE A 162 2.41 3.93 -2.81
N GLU A 163 3.72 3.75 -2.63
CA GLU A 163 4.45 4.46 -1.57
C GLU A 163 4.63 5.94 -1.84
N SER A 164 4.61 6.34 -3.09
CA SER A 164 4.68 7.75 -3.48
C SER A 164 3.58 8.59 -2.84
N HIS A 165 2.38 8.06 -2.69
CA HIS A 165 1.25 8.76 -2.05
C HIS A 165 1.59 9.24 -0.63
N PHE A 166 2.32 8.42 0.15
CA PHE A 166 2.73 8.79 1.51
C PHE A 166 4.02 9.61 1.53
N ARG A 167 4.93 9.35 0.60
CA ARG A 167 6.22 10.04 0.53
C ARG A 167 6.10 11.48 0.04
N LEU A 168 5.21 11.72 -0.92
CA LEU A 168 5.02 13.03 -1.53
C LEU A 168 3.97 13.89 -0.83
N SER A 169 3.16 13.32 0.06
CA SER A 169 2.00 13.99 0.70
C SER A 169 1.08 14.70 -0.31
N SER A 170 1.18 14.32 -1.60
CA SER A 170 0.48 14.97 -2.72
C SER A 170 -0.74 14.20 -3.21
N GLY A 171 -0.93 12.97 -2.74
CA GLY A 171 -1.99 12.08 -3.20
C GLY A 171 -1.84 11.59 -4.65
N PHE A 172 -0.65 11.80 -5.28
CA PHE A 172 -0.35 11.36 -6.63
C PHE A 172 0.80 10.36 -6.64
N ASP A 173 0.79 9.44 -7.61
CA ASP A 173 1.88 8.51 -7.85
C ASP A 173 3.02 9.17 -8.66
N ASP A 174 4.24 8.66 -8.51
CA ASP A 174 5.43 9.20 -9.19
C ASP A 174 5.30 9.16 -10.72
N PHE A 175 4.65 8.11 -11.27
CA PHE A 175 4.49 7.95 -12.72
C PHE A 175 3.62 9.06 -13.30
N SER A 176 2.45 9.30 -12.68
CA SER A 176 1.51 10.32 -13.12
C SER A 176 2.10 11.72 -13.02
N VAL A 177 2.83 12.02 -11.94
CA VAL A 177 3.51 13.31 -11.77
C VAL A 177 4.51 13.54 -12.90
N TRP A 178 5.42 12.60 -13.14
CA TRP A 178 6.45 12.75 -14.18
C TRP A 178 5.84 12.83 -15.59
N ILE A 179 4.88 11.98 -15.91
CA ILE A 179 4.21 11.99 -17.23
C ILE A 179 3.52 13.33 -17.48
N LYS A 180 2.86 13.89 -16.45
CA LYS A 180 2.20 15.18 -16.55
C LYS A 180 3.21 16.32 -16.72
N ASP A 181 4.20 16.37 -15.83
CA ASP A 181 5.05 17.54 -15.68
C ASP A 181 6.18 17.58 -16.70
N GLU A 182 6.79 16.44 -17.01
CA GLU A 182 7.92 16.35 -17.93
C GLU A 182 7.48 16.04 -19.37
N LEU A 183 6.56 15.08 -19.57
CA LEU A 183 6.14 14.69 -20.90
C LEU A 183 4.94 15.51 -21.43
N ARG A 184 4.31 16.31 -20.58
CA ARG A 184 3.14 17.14 -20.95
C ARG A 184 1.94 16.32 -21.47
N LEU A 185 1.71 15.14 -20.87
CA LEU A 185 0.61 14.23 -21.21
C LEU A 185 -0.40 14.12 -20.04
N PRO A 186 -1.17 15.19 -19.74
CA PRO A 186 -2.06 15.22 -18.58
C PRO A 186 -3.17 14.16 -18.63
N ASP A 187 -3.69 13.83 -19.84
CA ASP A 187 -4.74 12.83 -20.00
C ASP A 187 -4.24 11.41 -19.67
N LEU A 188 -3.01 11.07 -20.06
CA LEU A 188 -2.37 9.81 -19.69
C LEU A 188 -2.11 9.75 -18.19
N ALA A 189 -1.56 10.83 -17.64
CA ALA A 189 -1.30 10.94 -16.21
C ALA A 189 -2.57 10.72 -15.37
N ALA A 190 -3.68 11.37 -15.76
CA ALA A 190 -4.96 11.21 -15.09
C ALA A 190 -5.49 9.76 -15.16
N LYS A 191 -5.32 9.08 -16.29
CA LYS A 191 -5.72 7.67 -16.43
C LYS A 191 -4.93 6.75 -15.51
N ILE A 192 -3.62 7.00 -15.35
CA ILE A 192 -2.75 6.21 -14.47
C ILE A 192 -3.10 6.51 -13.00
N ALA A 193 -3.22 7.79 -12.62
CA ALA A 193 -3.55 8.19 -11.25
C ALA A 193 -4.90 7.64 -10.75
N ASN A 194 -5.86 7.39 -11.67
CA ASN A 194 -7.19 6.85 -11.33
C ASN A 194 -7.26 5.32 -11.34
N LEU A 195 -6.13 4.61 -11.49
CA LEU A 195 -6.13 3.16 -11.36
C LEU A 195 -6.40 2.75 -9.90
N ASP A 196 -7.31 1.80 -9.72
CA ASP A 196 -7.62 1.25 -8.40
C ASP A 196 -6.70 0.03 -8.12
N PRO A 197 -5.75 0.19 -7.19
CA PRO A 197 -4.80 -0.87 -6.88
C PRO A 197 -5.37 -2.00 -6.01
N TYR A 198 -6.55 -1.81 -5.42
CA TYR A 198 -7.17 -2.82 -4.56
C TYR A 198 -8.05 -3.81 -5.32
N SER A 199 -8.49 -3.46 -6.51
CA SER A 199 -9.37 -4.30 -7.33
C SER A 199 -8.64 -5.29 -8.23
N VAL A 200 -7.32 -5.21 -8.32
CA VAL A 200 -6.49 -6.02 -9.22
C VAL A 200 -5.19 -6.48 -8.54
N THR A 201 -4.57 -7.51 -9.11
CA THR A 201 -3.22 -7.91 -8.68
C THR A 201 -2.16 -6.89 -9.13
N MET A 202 -0.99 -6.91 -8.48
CA MET A 202 0.12 -6.02 -8.85
C MET A 202 0.61 -6.21 -10.29
N ASP A 203 0.61 -7.47 -10.78
CA ASP A 203 0.95 -7.76 -12.17
C ASP A 203 -0.09 -7.16 -13.12
N LYS A 204 -1.37 -7.26 -12.76
CA LYS A 204 -2.45 -6.66 -13.57
C LYS A 204 -2.40 -5.14 -13.58
N LEU A 205 -2.07 -4.53 -12.43
CA LEU A 205 -1.85 -3.08 -12.35
C LEU A 205 -0.70 -2.64 -13.27
N LYS A 206 0.43 -3.37 -13.23
CA LYS A 206 1.56 -3.14 -14.14
C LYS A 206 1.13 -3.22 -15.61
N GLU A 207 0.39 -4.27 -15.98
CA GLU A 207 -0.15 -4.42 -17.34
C GLU A 207 -1.05 -3.25 -17.75
N GLN A 208 -1.92 -2.77 -16.85
CA GLN A 208 -2.79 -1.63 -17.14
C GLN A 208 -2.00 -0.36 -17.41
N ILE A 209 -0.94 -0.08 -16.62
CA ILE A 209 -0.06 1.06 -16.85
C ILE A 209 0.64 0.94 -18.21
N ILE A 210 1.20 -0.23 -18.55
CA ILE A 210 1.82 -0.49 -19.85
C ILE A 210 0.82 -0.26 -21.00
N ASN A 211 -0.38 -0.82 -20.89
CA ASN A 211 -1.41 -0.67 -21.92
C ASN A 211 -1.87 0.79 -22.10
N TYR A 212 -1.88 1.59 -21.04
CA TYR A 212 -2.21 3.01 -21.17
C TYR A 212 -1.06 3.77 -21.84
N THR A 213 0.19 3.53 -21.48
CA THR A 213 1.33 4.19 -22.08
C THR A 213 1.47 3.83 -23.57
N GLU A 214 1.24 2.57 -23.97
CA GLU A 214 1.29 2.12 -25.36
C GLU A 214 0.30 2.84 -26.28
N LYS A 215 -0.86 3.26 -25.77
CA LYS A 215 -1.85 4.01 -26.57
C LYS A 215 -1.42 5.44 -26.91
N TYR A 216 -0.38 5.93 -26.27
CA TYR A 216 0.16 7.29 -26.48
C TYR A 216 1.53 7.28 -27.19
N LEU A 217 2.06 6.09 -27.56
CA LEU A 217 3.28 5.93 -28.36
C LEU A 217 2.98 6.00 -29.85
#